data_b05b9b210aac3c72db71fbe7519e3ea1
#
_entry.id   b05b9b210aac3c72db71fbe7519e3ea1
#
_cell.length_a   1.000
_cell.length_b   1.000
_cell.length_c   1.000
_cell.angle_alpha   90.00
_cell.angle_beta   90.00
_cell.angle_gamma   90.00
#
_symmetry.space_group_name_H-M   'P 1'
#
loop_
_entity.id
_entity.type
_entity.pdbx_description
1 polymer ?
#
loop_
_entity_poly.entity_id
_entity_poly.type
_entity_poly.pdbx_seq_one_letter_code
_entity_poly.pdbx_strand_id
1 'polypeptide(L)' 'EDEIEARELARIIEEFLDTLTVENRVIFMRRYWFADSYKDIAEFMGLSEKNISVRLTRIREKMKQYLIEREVFV' A
#
# COMPACT_ATOMS: atom_id res chain seq x y z
N GLU A 1 15.06 -12.44 -16.80
CA GLU A 1 15.04 -12.97 -15.44
C GLU A 1 14.57 -11.93 -14.45
N ASP A 2 15.22 -10.75 -14.44
CA ASP A 2 14.80 -9.64 -13.60
C ASP A 2 13.39 -9.16 -13.96
N GLU A 3 13.07 -9.23 -15.24
CA GLU A 3 11.76 -8.83 -15.74
C GLU A 3 10.67 -9.78 -15.23
N ILE A 4 10.95 -11.07 -15.16
CA ILE A 4 10.01 -12.06 -14.64
C ILE A 4 9.80 -11.83 -13.14
N GLU A 5 10.88 -11.58 -12.40
CA GLU A 5 10.81 -11.30 -10.98
C GLU A 5 10.01 -10.04 -10.68
N ALA A 6 10.19 -8.99 -11.50
CA ALA A 6 9.45 -7.74 -11.33
C ALA A 6 7.95 -7.95 -11.57
N ARG A 7 7.58 -8.75 -12.56
CA ARG A 7 6.18 -9.07 -12.85
C ARG A 7 5.55 -9.87 -11.70
N GLU A 8 6.31 -10.81 -11.17
CA GLU A 8 5.84 -11.62 -10.05
C GLU A 8 5.60 -10.77 -8.81
N LEU A 9 6.53 -9.87 -8.51
CA LEU A 9 6.37 -8.94 -7.40
C LEU A 9 5.17 -8.04 -7.59
N ALA A 10 5.00 -7.50 -8.80
CA ALA A 10 3.85 -6.66 -9.11
C ALA A 10 2.53 -7.41 -8.91
N ARG A 11 2.47 -8.66 -9.35
CA ARG A 11 1.29 -9.50 -9.17
C ARG A 11 0.97 -9.71 -7.70
N ILE A 12 1.98 -9.98 -6.90
CA ILE A 12 1.81 -10.20 -5.47
C ILE A 12 1.31 -8.93 -4.78
N ILE A 13 1.85 -7.77 -5.16
CA ILE A 13 1.40 -6.49 -4.61
C ILE A 13 -0.05 -6.22 -5.00
N GLU A 14 -0.44 -6.50 -6.25
CA GLU A 14 -1.83 -6.34 -6.68
C GLU A 14 -2.76 -7.23 -5.87
N GLU A 15 -2.37 -8.48 -5.63
CA GLU A 15 -3.15 -9.40 -4.79
C GLU A 15 -3.29 -8.85 -3.37
N PHE A 16 -2.22 -8.28 -2.83
CA PHE A 16 -2.28 -7.68 -1.51
C PHE A 16 -3.27 -6.51 -1.48
N LEU A 17 -3.21 -5.64 -2.48
CA LEU A 17 -4.11 -4.48 -2.53
C LEU A 17 -5.57 -4.90 -2.59
N ASP A 18 -5.86 -6.03 -3.20
CA ASP A 18 -7.22 -6.57 -3.25
C ASP A 18 -7.72 -7.03 -1.89
N THR A 19 -6.84 -7.27 -0.93
CA THR A 19 -7.24 -7.63 0.44
C THR A 19 -7.64 -6.42 1.28
N LEU A 20 -7.33 -5.22 0.83
CA LEU A 20 -7.63 -3.99 1.55
C LEU A 20 -9.05 -3.53 1.28
N THR A 21 -9.60 -2.76 2.22
CA THR A 21 -10.85 -2.05 1.95
C THR A 21 -10.61 -1.06 0.80
N VAL A 22 -11.68 -0.66 0.13
CA VAL A 22 -11.58 0.32 -0.95
C VAL A 22 -10.93 1.60 -0.43
N GLU A 23 -11.33 2.06 0.76
CA GLU A 23 -10.78 3.27 1.36
C GLU A 23 -9.27 3.17 1.59
N ASN A 24 -8.82 2.09 2.19
CA ASN A 24 -7.39 1.89 2.44
C ASN A 24 -6.59 1.73 1.16
N ARG A 25 -7.17 1.09 0.15
CA ARG A 25 -6.53 0.95 -1.15
C ARG A 25 -6.33 2.32 -1.80
N VAL A 26 -7.34 3.19 -1.74
CA VAL A 26 -7.24 4.55 -2.27
C VAL A 26 -6.15 5.33 -1.55
N ILE A 27 -6.11 5.24 -0.22
CA ILE A 27 -5.07 5.92 0.58
C ILE A 27 -3.68 5.45 0.16
N PHE A 28 -3.49 4.14 0.04
CA PHE A 28 -2.22 3.57 -0.38
C PHE A 28 -1.81 4.06 -1.77
N MET A 29 -2.73 4.01 -2.73
CA MET A 29 -2.44 4.41 -4.10
C MET A 29 -2.12 5.90 -4.19
N ARG A 30 -2.83 6.74 -3.46
CA ARG A 30 -2.54 8.17 -3.46
C ARG A 30 -1.15 8.47 -2.92
N ARG A 31 -0.72 7.75 -1.89
CA ARG A 31 0.60 7.97 -1.31
C ARG A 31 1.72 7.45 -2.21
N TYR A 32 1.58 6.25 -2.73
CA TYR A 32 2.70 5.56 -3.38
C TYR A 32 2.69 5.63 -4.90
N TRP A 33 1.53 5.83 -5.50
CA TRP A 33 1.43 5.94 -6.94
C TRP A 33 1.40 7.41 -7.38
N PHE A 34 0.64 8.23 -6.66
CA PHE A 34 0.48 9.65 -7.01
C PHE A 34 1.39 10.57 -6.20
N ALA A 35 2.11 10.04 -5.24
CA ALA A 35 3.04 10.80 -4.39
C ALA A 35 2.36 11.94 -3.63
N ASP A 36 1.08 11.78 -3.27
CA ASP A 36 0.36 12.78 -2.48
C ASP A 36 0.93 12.88 -1.06
N SER A 37 0.92 14.07 -0.50
CA SER A 37 1.30 14.28 0.88
C SER A 37 0.22 13.71 1.81
N TYR A 38 0.58 13.44 3.06
CA TYR A 38 -0.39 13.02 4.08
C TYR A 38 -1.50 14.05 4.24
N LYS A 39 -1.14 15.33 4.18
CA LYS A 39 -2.11 16.41 4.27
C LYS A 39 -3.13 16.34 3.14
N ASP A 40 -2.65 16.16 1.90
CA ASP A 40 -3.52 16.11 0.74
C ASP A 40 -4.43 14.88 0.80
N ILE A 41 -3.90 13.75 1.22
CA ILE A 41 -4.70 12.53 1.37
C ILE A 41 -5.78 12.74 2.43
N ALA A 42 -5.40 13.34 3.56
CA ALA A 42 -6.32 13.62 4.66
C ALA A 42 -7.47 14.52 4.19
N GLU A 43 -7.15 15.57 3.45
CA GLU A 43 -8.19 16.47 2.91
C GLU A 43 -9.10 15.75 1.93
N PHE A 44 -8.54 14.95 1.05
CA PHE A 44 -9.33 14.20 0.08
C PHE A 44 -10.26 13.19 0.75
N MET A 45 -9.78 12.51 1.77
CA MET A 45 -10.53 11.45 2.45
C MET A 45 -11.46 11.98 3.54
N GLY A 46 -11.31 13.24 3.94
CA GLY A 46 -12.05 13.79 5.07
C GLY A 46 -11.59 13.21 6.40
N LEU A 47 -10.31 12.92 6.53
CA LEU A 47 -9.70 12.34 7.73
C LEU A 47 -8.58 13.24 8.22
N SER A 48 -8.07 12.98 9.43
CA SER A 48 -6.93 13.70 9.94
C SER A 48 -5.63 13.15 9.37
N GLU A 49 -4.59 13.98 9.36
CA GLU A 49 -3.26 13.50 8.93
C GLU A 49 -2.76 12.37 9.81
N LYS A 50 -3.05 12.43 11.12
CA LYS A 50 -2.67 11.37 12.04
C LYS A 50 -3.36 10.05 11.67
N ASN A 51 -4.64 10.12 11.31
CA ASN A 51 -5.39 8.95 10.89
C ASN A 51 -4.75 8.32 9.64
N ILE A 52 -4.40 9.16 8.66
CA ILE A 52 -3.73 8.69 7.44
C ILE A 52 -2.40 8.03 7.78
N SER A 53 -1.60 8.66 8.65
CA SER A 53 -0.30 8.12 9.06
C SER A 53 -0.45 6.74 9.71
N VAL A 54 -1.39 6.60 10.64
CA VAL A 54 -1.64 5.34 11.32
C VAL A 54 -2.09 4.25 10.33
N ARG A 55 -3.00 4.60 9.42
CA ARG A 55 -3.48 3.65 8.42
C ARG A 55 -2.37 3.18 7.50
N LEU A 56 -1.54 4.11 7.01
CA LEU A 56 -0.43 3.74 6.13
C LEU A 56 0.60 2.88 6.84
N THR A 57 0.89 3.18 8.12
CA THR A 57 1.78 2.34 8.91
C THR A 57 1.26 0.90 8.99
N ARG A 58 -0.02 0.74 9.30
CA ARG A 58 -0.65 -0.57 9.39
C ARG A 58 -0.67 -1.30 8.04
N ILE A 59 -0.95 -0.57 6.96
CA ILE A 59 -0.95 -1.14 5.62
C ILE A 59 0.45 -1.65 5.27
N ARG A 60 1.49 -0.85 5.55
CA ARG A 60 2.87 -1.26 5.28
C ARG A 60 3.27 -2.50 6.07
N GLU A 61 2.86 -2.58 7.33
CA GLU A 61 3.14 -3.74 8.16
C GLU A 61 2.45 -5.00 7.61
N LYS A 62 1.20 -4.87 7.21
CA LYS A 62 0.45 -5.98 6.60
C LYS A 62 1.08 -6.40 5.28
N MET A 63 1.52 -5.45 4.47
CA MET A 63 2.16 -5.76 3.20
C MET A 63 3.48 -6.51 3.42
N LYS A 64 4.27 -6.05 4.39
CA LYS A 64 5.52 -6.72 4.74
C LYS A 64 5.25 -8.17 5.13
N GLN A 65 4.26 -8.40 5.99
CA GLN A 65 3.90 -9.74 6.42
C GLN A 65 3.41 -10.60 5.25
N TYR A 66 2.60 -10.01 4.38
CA TYR A 66 2.10 -10.68 3.19
C TYR A 66 3.23 -11.16 2.29
N LEU A 67 4.23 -10.29 2.08
CA LEU A 67 5.40 -10.62 1.26
C LEU A 67 6.26 -11.70 1.91
N ILE A 68 6.45 -11.63 3.23
CA ILE A 68 7.21 -12.64 3.97
C ILE A 68 6.54 -14.01 3.83
N GLU A 69 5.23 -14.08 3.98
CA GLU A 69 4.49 -15.33 3.86
C GLU A 69 4.59 -15.96 2.48
N ARG A 70 4.87 -15.15 1.47
CA ARG A 70 5.05 -15.65 0.10
C ARG A 70 6.52 -15.77 -0.27
N GLU A 71 7.39 -15.72 0.72
CA GLU A 71 8.84 -15.88 0.57
C GLU A 71 9.44 -14.85 -0.38
N VAL A 72 8.91 -13.63 -0.37
CA VAL A 72 9.47 -12.52 -1.11
C VAL A 72 10.34 -11.70 -0.17
N PHE A 73 11.62 -11.58 -0.51
CA PHE A 73 12.58 -10.85 0.30
C PHE A 73 12.93 -9.54 -0.39
N VAL A 74 12.70 -8.46 0.31
CA VAL A 74 12.91 -7.11 -0.23
C VAL A 74 14.00 -6.42 0.57
#